data_860cece55096e36cc208a67eabf3c74b
#
_entry.id   860cece55096e36cc208a67eabf3c74b
#
_cell.length_a   1.000
_cell.length_b   1.000
_cell.length_c   1.000
_cell.angle_alpha   90.00
_cell.angle_beta   90.00
_cell.angle_gamma   90.00
#
_symmetry.space_group_name_H-M   'P 1'
#
loop_
_entity.id
_entity.type
_entity.pdbx_description
1 polymer ?
#
loop_
_entity_poly.entity_id
_entity_poly.type
_entity_poly.pdbx_seq_one_letter_code
_entity_poly.pdbx_strand_id
1 'polypeptide(L)'
;MIEFSISATSRAKRGDEVNGKDYHYLTKEDFKQKIKNKEFLEWEEVYAGVYYGTLRSEVEKIWAKNKAVIFDIDVEGGLNLKNQFKEKALAVFVMPPSIKILEERLRSRQTDTQDSIARRIAKAEKELKTAELFDVFILNEKLELACEKAEKLITEFLEP
;
A
#
# COMPACT_ATOMS: atom_id res chain seq x y z
N MET A 1 -7.75 4.11 -18.34
CA MET A 1 -6.29 4.13 -18.12
C MET A 1 -6.01 4.45 -16.65
N ILE A 2 -4.98 3.84 -16.06
CA ILE A 2 -4.65 3.90 -14.62
C ILE A 2 -3.33 4.65 -14.40
N GLU A 3 -3.14 5.20 -13.19
CA GLU A 3 -1.88 5.82 -12.75
C GLU A 3 -1.64 5.50 -11.28
N PHE A 4 -0.37 5.25 -10.92
CA PHE A 4 0.03 4.90 -9.56
C PHE A 4 0.11 6.16 -8.69
N SER A 5 -0.45 6.10 -7.48
CA SER A 5 -0.34 7.16 -6.48
C SER A 5 0.94 7.00 -5.66
N ILE A 6 1.76 8.05 -5.61
CA ILE A 6 2.97 8.06 -4.80
C ILE A 6 2.60 8.40 -3.36
N SER A 7 2.80 7.43 -2.46
CA SER A 7 2.51 7.60 -1.04
C SER A 7 3.53 8.50 -0.35
N ALA A 8 3.12 9.16 0.73
CA ALA A 8 4.02 9.86 1.65
C ALA A 8 4.43 8.96 2.81
N THR A 9 5.63 9.16 3.33
CA THR A 9 6.12 8.44 4.52
C THR A 9 7.03 9.30 5.37
N SER A 10 7.05 9.05 6.68
CA SER A 10 7.99 9.67 7.62
C SER A 10 9.24 8.83 7.89
N ARG A 11 9.37 7.65 7.27
CA ARG A 11 10.61 6.89 7.38
C ARG A 11 11.72 7.48 6.53
N ALA A 12 12.95 7.21 6.93
CA ALA A 12 14.11 7.54 6.10
C ALA A 12 14.12 6.75 4.78
N LYS A 13 14.74 7.31 3.76
CA LYS A 13 15.01 6.64 2.48
C LYS A 13 15.86 5.39 2.69
N ARG A 14 15.66 4.39 1.86
CA ARG A 14 16.46 3.16 1.80
C ARG A 14 17.19 3.11 0.45
N GLY A 15 18.48 2.85 0.50
CA GLY A 15 19.29 2.69 -0.72
C GLY A 15 19.07 3.83 -1.71
N ASP A 16 18.75 3.48 -2.95
CA ASP A 16 18.61 4.39 -4.09
C ASP A 16 17.20 4.99 -4.25
N GLU A 17 16.32 4.85 -3.24
CA GLU A 17 14.96 5.42 -3.31
C GLU A 17 15.00 6.93 -3.58
N VAL A 18 14.10 7.42 -4.43
CA VAL A 18 14.05 8.82 -4.89
C VAL A 18 12.78 9.50 -4.38
N ASN A 19 12.95 10.69 -3.78
CA ASN A 19 11.81 11.51 -3.34
C ASN A 19 10.95 11.95 -4.52
N GLY A 20 9.63 11.79 -4.36
CA GLY A 20 8.66 12.12 -5.41
C GLY A 20 8.56 11.08 -6.53
N LYS A 21 9.26 9.94 -6.40
CA LYS A 21 9.18 8.79 -7.30
C LYS A 21 8.77 7.52 -6.55
N ASP A 22 9.54 7.15 -5.53
CA ASP A 22 9.24 5.97 -4.71
C ASP A 22 8.26 6.33 -3.58
N TYR A 23 8.55 7.43 -2.89
CA TYR A 23 7.71 8.04 -1.86
C TYR A 23 7.92 9.56 -1.82
N HIS A 24 6.96 10.29 -1.24
CA HIS A 24 7.17 11.63 -0.70
C HIS A 24 7.72 11.49 0.72
N TYR A 25 9.03 11.68 0.90
CA TYR A 25 9.69 11.57 2.20
C TYR A 25 9.52 12.87 2.99
N LEU A 26 8.82 12.78 4.11
CA LEU A 26 8.51 13.90 5.01
C LEU A 26 9.21 13.70 6.36
N THR A 27 9.46 14.79 7.08
CA THR A 27 9.77 14.67 8.51
C THR A 27 8.53 14.22 9.28
N LYS A 28 8.70 13.69 10.50
CA LYS A 28 7.56 13.33 11.36
C LYS A 28 6.69 14.55 11.67
N GLU A 29 7.33 15.69 11.87
CA GLU A 29 6.70 16.97 12.17
C GLU A 29 5.86 17.45 10.99
N ASP A 30 6.41 17.42 9.78
CA ASP A 30 5.69 17.78 8.55
C ASP A 30 4.53 16.83 8.28
N PHE A 31 4.74 15.52 8.49
CA PHE A 31 3.68 14.54 8.33
C PHE A 31 2.52 14.82 9.28
N LYS A 32 2.80 15.04 10.57
CA LYS A 32 1.79 15.39 11.57
C LYS A 32 1.11 16.72 11.28
N GLN A 33 1.84 17.71 10.76
CA GLN A 33 1.24 18.99 10.37
C GLN A 33 0.26 18.78 9.20
N LYS A 34 0.60 17.95 8.22
CA LYS A 34 -0.29 17.61 7.09
C LYS A 34 -1.55 16.84 7.55
N ILE A 35 -1.42 15.97 8.58
CA ILE A 35 -2.59 15.34 9.21
C ILE A 35 -3.54 16.41 9.78
N LYS A 36 -3.01 17.36 10.56
CA LYS A 36 -3.81 18.46 11.14
C LYS A 36 -4.51 19.30 10.07
N ASN A 37 -3.83 19.52 8.95
CA ASN A 37 -4.35 20.26 7.81
C ASN A 37 -5.33 19.45 6.95
N LYS A 38 -5.59 18.17 7.28
CA LYS A 38 -6.46 17.24 6.51
C LYS A 38 -6.01 17.05 5.05
N GLU A 39 -4.69 17.09 4.82
CA GLU A 39 -4.09 16.95 3.48
C GLU A 39 -4.00 15.49 3.00
N PHE A 40 -4.21 14.51 3.91
CA PHE A 40 -4.24 13.10 3.56
C PHE A 40 -5.65 12.62 3.22
N LEU A 41 -5.73 11.73 2.24
CA LEU A 41 -6.94 10.96 1.93
C LEU A 41 -7.12 9.83 2.96
N GLU A 42 -6.03 9.13 3.26
CA GLU A 42 -5.85 8.17 4.35
C GLU A 42 -4.43 8.28 4.89
N TRP A 43 -4.20 7.85 6.11
CA TRP A 43 -2.87 7.73 6.72
C TRP A 43 -2.92 6.77 7.90
N GLU A 44 -1.78 6.09 8.17
CA GLU A 44 -1.64 5.13 9.26
C GLU A 44 -0.26 5.23 9.91
N GLU A 45 -0.20 5.00 11.22
CA GLU A 45 1.03 4.74 11.94
C GLU A 45 1.36 3.25 11.85
N VAL A 46 1.98 2.83 10.76
CA VAL A 46 2.24 1.41 10.44
C VAL A 46 3.20 0.76 11.43
N TYR A 47 4.18 1.52 11.93
CA TYR A 47 5.08 1.14 13.02
C TYR A 47 5.26 2.35 13.94
N ALA A 48 5.60 2.13 15.21
CA ALA A 48 5.79 3.20 16.20
C ALA A 48 6.65 4.36 15.66
N GLY A 49 6.04 5.51 15.49
CA GLY A 49 6.66 6.73 14.96
C GLY A 49 6.94 6.72 13.46
N VAL A 50 6.44 5.73 12.71
CA VAL A 50 6.58 5.66 11.26
C VAL A 50 5.22 5.70 10.59
N TYR A 51 4.97 6.79 9.90
CA TYR A 51 3.71 7.10 9.25
C TYR A 51 3.80 6.83 7.74
N TYR A 52 2.69 6.37 7.16
CA TYR A 52 2.46 6.30 5.73
C TYR A 52 1.08 6.89 5.43
N GLY A 53 0.91 7.42 4.23
CA GLY A 53 -0.40 7.94 3.83
C GLY A 53 -0.42 8.44 2.40
N THR A 54 -1.62 8.63 1.88
CA THR A 54 -1.88 9.10 0.54
C THR A 54 -2.30 10.57 0.57
N LEU A 55 -1.51 11.42 -0.07
CA LEU A 55 -1.83 12.84 -0.19
C LEU A 55 -3.03 13.05 -1.12
N ARG A 56 -4.02 13.85 -0.69
CA ARG A 56 -5.16 14.23 -1.54
C ARG A 56 -4.73 14.86 -2.85
N SER A 57 -3.71 15.72 -2.81
CA SER A 57 -3.17 16.38 -4.00
C SER A 57 -2.60 15.42 -5.05
N GLU A 58 -2.06 14.26 -4.65
CA GLU A 58 -1.59 13.24 -5.60
C GLU A 58 -2.78 12.60 -6.33
N VAL A 59 -3.81 12.23 -5.58
CA VAL A 59 -5.02 11.62 -6.14
C VAL A 59 -5.76 12.60 -7.07
N GLU A 60 -5.91 13.85 -6.65
CA GLU A 60 -6.54 14.92 -7.46
C GLU A 60 -5.80 15.17 -8.78
N LYS A 61 -4.46 15.15 -8.77
CA LYS A 61 -3.66 15.25 -10.00
C LYS A 61 -3.93 14.11 -10.99
N ILE A 62 -4.14 12.88 -10.48
CA ILE A 62 -4.44 11.72 -11.32
C ILE A 62 -5.87 11.82 -11.86
N TRP A 63 -6.83 12.18 -11.03
CA TRP A 63 -8.22 12.39 -11.45
C TRP A 63 -8.38 13.52 -12.48
N ALA A 64 -7.61 14.60 -12.33
CA ALA A 64 -7.61 15.69 -13.30
C ALA A 64 -7.17 15.25 -14.72
N LYS A 65 -6.48 14.10 -14.83
CA LYS A 65 -6.13 13.46 -16.10
C LYS A 65 -7.17 12.42 -16.57
N ASN A 66 -8.33 12.34 -15.91
CA ASN A 66 -9.36 11.32 -16.15
C ASN A 66 -8.82 9.88 -16.04
N LYS A 67 -7.94 9.62 -15.05
CA LYS A 67 -7.37 8.31 -14.81
C LYS A 67 -7.87 7.73 -13.50
N ALA A 68 -8.00 6.39 -13.44
CA ALA A 68 -8.17 5.67 -12.19
C ALA A 68 -6.84 5.61 -11.41
N VAL A 69 -6.93 5.55 -10.09
CA VAL A 69 -5.77 5.55 -9.19
C VAL A 69 -5.48 4.14 -8.70
N ILE A 70 -4.22 3.71 -8.77
CA ILE A 70 -3.74 2.52 -8.06
C ILE A 70 -3.02 2.96 -6.79
N PHE A 71 -3.34 2.31 -5.68
CA PHE A 71 -2.70 2.48 -4.38
C PHE A 71 -1.94 1.20 -3.99
N ASP A 72 -0.72 1.36 -3.49
CA ASP A 72 0.03 0.32 -2.77
C ASP A 72 0.14 0.78 -1.31
N ILE A 73 -0.79 0.31 -0.50
CA ILE A 73 -0.99 0.75 0.88
C ILE A 73 -1.17 -0.45 1.80
N ASP A 74 -1.07 -0.22 3.10
CA ASP A 74 -1.28 -1.28 4.07
C ASP A 74 -2.77 -1.66 4.18
N VAL A 75 -3.04 -2.72 4.95
CA VAL A 75 -4.39 -3.29 5.10
C VAL A 75 -5.39 -2.27 5.64
N GLU A 76 -5.02 -1.52 6.68
CA GLU A 76 -5.93 -0.55 7.29
C GLU A 76 -6.22 0.62 6.35
N GLY A 77 -5.20 1.13 5.68
CA GLY A 77 -5.37 2.16 4.64
C GLY A 77 -6.26 1.68 3.50
N GLY A 78 -6.08 0.42 3.05
CA GLY A 78 -6.91 -0.19 2.01
C GLY A 78 -8.38 -0.28 2.41
N LEU A 79 -8.67 -0.76 3.62
CA LEU A 79 -10.04 -0.83 4.14
C LEU A 79 -10.65 0.56 4.36
N ASN A 80 -9.86 1.53 4.81
CA ASN A 80 -10.31 2.91 4.95
C ASN A 80 -10.72 3.51 3.59
N LEU A 81 -9.93 3.31 2.54
CA LEU A 81 -10.28 3.75 1.19
C LEU A 81 -11.51 3.01 0.64
N LYS A 82 -11.60 1.69 0.85
CA LYS A 82 -12.79 0.92 0.45
C LYS A 82 -14.06 1.44 1.12
N ASN A 83 -14.00 1.73 2.42
CA ASN A 83 -15.13 2.30 3.16
C ASN A 83 -15.54 3.70 2.66
N GLN A 84 -14.58 4.52 2.21
CA GLN A 84 -14.86 5.85 1.67
C GLN A 84 -15.47 5.79 0.26
N PHE A 85 -14.92 4.96 -0.61
CA PHE A 85 -15.28 4.91 -2.03
C PHE A 85 -16.26 3.81 -2.41
N LYS A 86 -16.47 2.83 -1.52
CA LYS A 86 -17.43 1.71 -1.68
C LYS A 86 -17.25 1.03 -3.05
N GLU A 87 -18.31 1.00 -3.86
CA GLU A 87 -18.32 0.35 -5.18
C GLU A 87 -17.40 1.03 -6.21
N LYS A 88 -16.93 2.24 -5.94
CA LYS A 88 -15.95 2.94 -6.78
C LYS A 88 -14.51 2.56 -6.50
N ALA A 89 -14.26 1.64 -5.57
CA ALA A 89 -12.95 1.11 -5.23
C ALA A 89 -12.97 -0.41 -5.23
N LEU A 90 -11.97 -1.02 -5.85
CA LEU A 90 -11.68 -2.44 -5.77
C LEU A 90 -10.55 -2.66 -4.77
N ALA A 91 -10.85 -3.30 -3.64
CA ALA A 91 -9.86 -3.64 -2.62
C ALA A 91 -9.33 -5.06 -2.88
N VAL A 92 -8.05 -5.13 -3.24
CA VAL A 92 -7.37 -6.39 -3.56
C VAL A 92 -6.35 -6.71 -2.48
N PHE A 93 -6.50 -7.85 -1.81
CA PHE A 93 -5.53 -8.36 -0.85
C PHE A 93 -4.50 -9.24 -1.55
N VAL A 94 -3.23 -8.83 -1.56
CA VAL A 94 -2.15 -9.63 -2.12
C VAL A 94 -1.50 -10.44 -1.00
N MET A 95 -1.65 -11.77 -1.03
CA MET A 95 -1.17 -12.65 0.04
C MET A 95 0.00 -13.53 -0.40
N PRO A 96 0.99 -13.75 0.47
CA PRO A 96 2.03 -14.76 0.22
C PRO A 96 1.45 -16.17 0.34
N PRO A 97 2.11 -17.18 -0.26
CA PRO A 97 1.68 -18.60 -0.13
C PRO A 97 1.70 -19.10 1.30
N SER A 98 2.65 -18.60 2.11
CA SER A 98 2.76 -18.90 3.54
C SER A 98 3.60 -17.84 4.25
N ILE A 99 3.49 -17.80 5.58
CA ILE A 99 4.34 -16.96 6.42
C ILE A 99 5.82 -17.31 6.25
N LYS A 100 6.15 -18.59 6.10
CA LYS A 100 7.53 -19.04 5.84
C LYS A 100 8.09 -18.44 4.55
N ILE A 101 7.35 -18.50 3.47
CA ILE A 101 7.76 -17.89 2.18
C ILE A 101 7.88 -16.37 2.30
N LEU A 102 6.99 -15.72 3.03
CA LEU A 102 7.11 -14.28 3.30
C LEU A 102 8.41 -13.96 4.05
N GLU A 103 8.75 -14.72 5.09
CA GLU A 103 9.99 -14.55 5.84
C GLU A 103 11.23 -14.74 4.95
N GLU A 104 11.26 -15.80 4.12
CA GLU A 104 12.34 -16.05 3.17
C GLU A 104 12.50 -14.87 2.19
N ARG A 105 11.40 -14.33 1.65
CA ARG A 105 11.40 -13.15 0.77
C ARG A 105 11.90 -11.89 1.47
N LEU A 106 11.52 -11.66 2.73
CA LEU A 106 12.00 -10.51 3.51
C LEU A 106 13.50 -10.61 3.78
N ARG A 107 14.01 -11.80 4.12
CA ARG A 107 15.44 -12.04 4.35
C ARG A 107 16.27 -11.85 3.09
N SER A 108 15.77 -12.30 1.93
CA SER A 108 16.50 -12.22 0.65
C SER A 108 16.71 -10.77 0.18
N ARG A 109 15.89 -9.80 0.59
CA ARG A 109 16.05 -8.37 0.24
C ARG A 109 17.27 -7.70 0.86
N GLN A 110 17.84 -8.27 1.93
CA GLN A 110 19.01 -7.74 2.66
C GLN A 110 18.89 -6.26 3.12
N THR A 111 17.68 -5.71 3.13
CA THR A 111 17.39 -4.32 3.48
C THR A 111 16.84 -4.16 4.91
N ASP A 112 16.49 -5.25 5.56
CA ASP A 112 15.83 -5.28 6.85
C ASP A 112 16.69 -5.96 7.93
N THR A 113 16.66 -5.43 9.15
CA THR A 113 17.27 -6.08 10.32
C THR A 113 16.40 -7.24 10.79
N GLN A 114 16.97 -8.17 11.59
CA GLN A 114 16.22 -9.30 12.18
C GLN A 114 14.97 -8.84 12.95
N ASP A 115 15.10 -7.77 13.75
CA ASP A 115 13.98 -7.20 14.51
C ASP A 115 12.91 -6.59 13.59
N SER A 116 13.31 -6.00 12.47
CA SER A 116 12.38 -5.49 11.47
C SER A 116 11.60 -6.63 10.81
N ILE A 117 12.29 -7.73 10.46
CA ILE A 117 11.66 -8.93 9.87
C ILE A 117 10.66 -9.53 10.85
N ALA A 118 11.04 -9.72 12.13
CA ALA A 118 10.15 -10.28 13.14
C ALA A 118 8.86 -9.44 13.31
N ARG A 119 8.99 -8.12 13.36
CA ARG A 119 7.82 -7.20 13.43
C ARG A 119 6.92 -7.30 12.19
N ARG A 120 7.51 -7.42 10.99
CA ARG A 120 6.77 -7.57 9.74
C ARG A 120 6.01 -8.88 9.68
N ILE A 121 6.61 -9.98 10.12
CA ILE A 121 5.96 -11.29 10.20
C ILE A 121 4.78 -11.25 11.17
N ALA A 122 4.98 -10.73 12.39
CA ALA A 122 3.92 -10.60 13.37
C ALA A 122 2.75 -9.71 12.88
N LYS A 123 3.05 -8.65 12.10
CA LYS A 123 2.03 -7.82 11.45
C LYS A 123 1.29 -8.61 10.37
N ALA A 124 2.01 -9.31 9.49
CA ALA A 124 1.41 -10.09 8.41
C ALA A 124 0.49 -11.21 8.92
N GLU A 125 0.84 -11.88 10.03
CA GLU A 125 -0.05 -12.88 10.66
C GLU A 125 -1.39 -12.31 11.12
N LYS A 126 -1.40 -11.04 11.56
CA LYS A 126 -2.64 -10.34 11.92
C LYS A 126 -3.41 -9.91 10.66
N GLU A 127 -2.71 -9.36 9.69
CA GLU A 127 -3.31 -8.87 8.44
C GLU A 127 -3.94 -9.98 7.60
N LEU A 128 -3.32 -11.17 7.56
CA LEU A 128 -3.90 -12.32 6.86
C LEU A 128 -5.29 -12.72 7.37
N LYS A 129 -5.59 -12.47 8.65
CA LYS A 129 -6.91 -12.74 9.23
C LYS A 129 -8.00 -11.77 8.75
N THR A 130 -7.60 -10.66 8.14
CA THR A 130 -8.52 -9.63 7.62
C THR A 130 -8.71 -9.72 6.11
N ALA A 131 -8.08 -10.69 5.43
CA ALA A 131 -8.16 -10.85 3.99
C ALA A 131 -9.60 -10.99 3.47
N GLU A 132 -10.50 -11.59 4.27
CA GLU A 132 -11.93 -11.74 3.96
C GLU A 132 -12.72 -10.41 3.92
N LEU A 133 -12.15 -9.32 4.45
CA LEU A 133 -12.75 -7.98 4.40
C LEU A 133 -12.49 -7.26 3.08
N PHE A 134 -11.65 -7.83 2.23
CA PHE A 134 -11.34 -7.31 0.90
C PHE A 134 -12.27 -7.90 -0.15
N ASP A 135 -12.44 -7.21 -1.28
CA ASP A 135 -13.32 -7.68 -2.36
C ASP A 135 -12.79 -8.97 -3.00
N VAL A 136 -11.46 -9.08 -3.09
CA VAL A 136 -10.80 -10.23 -3.69
C VAL A 136 -9.39 -10.39 -3.13
N PHE A 137 -8.84 -11.60 -3.16
CA PHE A 137 -7.43 -11.84 -2.86
C PHE A 137 -6.68 -12.45 -4.06
N ILE A 138 -5.39 -12.13 -4.13
CA ILE A 138 -4.44 -12.69 -5.09
C ILE A 138 -3.35 -13.43 -4.32
N LEU A 139 -3.22 -14.73 -4.57
CA LEU A 139 -2.10 -15.52 -4.06
C LEU A 139 -0.85 -15.21 -4.89
N ASN A 140 0.13 -14.57 -4.27
CA ASN A 140 1.41 -14.23 -4.89
C ASN A 140 2.41 -15.39 -4.70
N GLU A 141 2.13 -16.53 -5.33
CA GLU A 141 3.04 -17.66 -5.39
C GLU A 141 4.11 -17.44 -6.47
N LYS A 142 3.67 -17.18 -7.71
CA LYS A 142 4.48 -16.79 -8.85
C LYS A 142 4.10 -15.40 -9.30
N LEU A 143 5.09 -14.53 -9.47
CA LEU A 143 4.86 -13.12 -9.79
C LEU A 143 4.05 -12.95 -11.07
N GLU A 144 4.39 -13.69 -12.11
CA GLU A 144 3.75 -13.60 -13.42
C GLU A 144 2.26 -13.89 -13.33
N LEU A 145 1.88 -14.99 -12.65
CA LEU A 145 0.47 -15.37 -12.46
C LEU A 145 -0.30 -14.38 -11.58
N ALA A 146 0.38 -13.81 -10.58
CA ALA A 146 -0.23 -12.79 -9.73
C ALA A 146 -0.49 -11.49 -10.53
N CYS A 147 0.45 -11.10 -11.40
CA CYS A 147 0.29 -9.94 -12.29
C CYS A 147 -0.84 -10.15 -13.29
N GLU A 148 -0.90 -11.31 -13.98
CA GLU A 148 -1.97 -11.65 -14.92
C GLU A 148 -3.35 -11.58 -14.25
N LYS A 149 -3.47 -12.14 -13.04
CA LYS A 149 -4.71 -12.09 -12.27
C LYS A 149 -5.08 -10.66 -11.87
N ALA A 150 -4.10 -9.86 -11.44
CA ALA A 150 -4.32 -8.46 -11.09
C ALA A 150 -4.79 -7.65 -12.32
N GLU A 151 -4.12 -7.81 -13.46
CA GLU A 151 -4.50 -7.12 -14.70
C GLU A 151 -5.94 -7.44 -15.11
N LYS A 152 -6.30 -8.74 -15.09
CA LYS A 152 -7.67 -9.17 -15.38
C LYS A 152 -8.69 -8.51 -14.46
N LEU A 153 -8.48 -8.57 -13.15
CA LEU A 153 -9.40 -7.99 -12.16
C LEU A 153 -9.56 -6.47 -12.32
N ILE A 154 -8.45 -5.77 -12.59
CA ILE A 154 -8.48 -4.32 -12.83
C ILE A 154 -9.24 -3.98 -14.11
N THR A 155 -9.00 -4.73 -15.18
CA THR A 155 -9.69 -4.54 -16.46
C THR A 155 -11.19 -4.74 -16.30
N GLU A 156 -11.61 -5.85 -15.68
CA GLU A 156 -13.03 -6.14 -15.42
C GLU A 156 -13.70 -5.08 -14.53
N PHE A 157 -12.96 -4.50 -13.58
CA PHE A 157 -13.48 -3.45 -12.70
C PHE A 157 -13.63 -2.09 -13.41
N LEU A 158 -12.74 -1.76 -14.35
CA LEU A 158 -12.74 -0.49 -15.07
C LEU A 158 -13.64 -0.48 -16.29
N GLU A 159 -13.96 -1.65 -16.83
CA GLU A 159 -14.81 -1.86 -18.01
C GLU A 159 -16.03 -2.72 -17.61
N PRO A 160 -16.97 -2.20 -16.81
CA PRO A 160 -18.13 -2.96 -16.32
C PRO A 160 -19.20 -3.20 -17.41
#